data_3c660449a2d8554a40cc36d69f3f03c1
#
_entry.id   3c660449a2d8554a40cc36d69f3f03c1
#
_cell.length_a   1.000
_cell.length_b   1.000
_cell.length_c   1.000
_cell.angle_alpha   90.00
_cell.angle_beta   90.00
_cell.angle_gamma   90.00
#
_symmetry.space_group_name_H-M   'P 1'
#
loop_
_entity.id
_entity.type
_entity.pdbx_description
1 polymer ?
#
loop_
_entity_poly.entity_id
_entity_poly.type
_entity_poly.pdbx_seq_one_letter_code
_entity_poly.pdbx_strand_id
1 'polypeptide(L)'
;MTRISRVRVAILGGGPAGNTCATVAATLGAEVTLVERDVIAGAAHLWDCIPSKAMIATGGELAELARSHVMGLQAEGGVDLAALRERVSSIEQRLHESIVQLLESQKVRLLRGTGRLKGPHEVVVETAGGIEELEADFIVVATGSRPRVPEFAPVDGERVLTTRQAYPPPALPEHIVVVGSGVTGVEFTHMFDALGSEVTLLVSRQQVLPLKDPEVAAALEDEFMRQGVRLLKGARASGIERTGDTVRVACEDGRVVEGSHAVLAVGSIPNSEDLGLDEAGVAVDDGGYIPIDHHCRSQVEHIYAAGDVSGKLPLSSVGAMQGRKIAEHLMGLHNRPHRHLDYDKAAQAIFTDPEIAEVGLAEAEAFSLGRKIRVTKVPFSSNAKAHIKGDPRGFVKILSDPATGVVLGGSIVGRNAAELISVIAVAVTNGLTVSDIVDSLLVHPTLSESLAEAAS
;
A
#
# COMPACT_ATOMS: atom_id res chain seq x y z
N MET A 1 -17.19 42.56 18.24
CA MET A 1 -17.13 41.15 17.81
C MET A 1 -15.67 40.75 17.82
N THR A 2 -15.22 40.06 18.84
CA THR A 2 -13.87 39.49 18.92
C THR A 2 -13.76 38.47 17.78
N ARG A 3 -12.86 38.69 16.81
CA ARG A 3 -12.52 37.68 15.81
C ARG A 3 -11.99 36.46 16.58
N ILE A 4 -12.76 35.39 16.63
CA ILE A 4 -12.25 34.11 17.07
C ILE A 4 -11.14 33.79 16.05
N SER A 5 -9.88 33.80 16.47
CA SER A 5 -8.77 33.42 15.61
C SER A 5 -9.00 31.99 15.16
N ARG A 6 -9.02 31.74 13.85
CA ARG A 6 -9.11 30.39 13.31
C ARG A 6 -7.82 29.64 13.65
N VAL A 7 -7.95 28.38 13.98
CA VAL A 7 -6.80 27.47 14.16
C VAL A 7 -6.02 27.39 12.85
N ARG A 8 -4.73 27.70 12.88
CA ARG A 8 -3.84 27.67 11.71
C ARG A 8 -3.09 26.34 11.70
N VAL A 9 -3.20 25.62 10.60
CA VAL A 9 -2.57 24.30 10.43
C VAL A 9 -1.64 24.32 9.22
N ALA A 10 -0.37 24.01 9.42
CA ALA A 10 0.59 23.77 8.36
C ALA A 10 0.80 22.27 8.18
N ILE A 11 0.68 21.78 6.96
CA ILE A 11 0.80 20.36 6.61
C ILE A 11 1.95 20.21 5.60
N LEU A 12 2.96 19.42 5.93
CA LEU A 12 4.09 19.11 5.05
C LEU A 12 3.87 17.76 4.38
N GLY A 13 3.59 17.76 3.09
CA GLY A 13 3.32 16.58 2.26
C GLY A 13 1.85 16.46 1.87
N GLY A 14 1.60 16.41 0.57
CA GLY A 14 0.28 16.34 -0.07
C GLY A 14 -0.19 14.92 -0.39
N GLY A 15 0.35 13.89 0.28
CA GLY A 15 -0.08 12.51 0.12
C GLY A 15 -1.44 12.22 0.78
N PRO A 16 -1.90 10.96 0.78
CA PRO A 16 -3.21 10.56 1.33
C PRO A 16 -3.46 11.06 2.76
N ALA A 17 -2.43 11.02 3.61
CA ALA A 17 -2.51 11.50 4.99
C ALA A 17 -2.70 13.03 5.05
N GLY A 18 -1.84 13.78 4.36
CA GLY A 18 -1.88 15.25 4.35
C GLY A 18 -3.14 15.79 3.68
N ASN A 19 -3.56 15.24 2.55
CA ASN A 19 -4.77 15.64 1.84
C ASN A 19 -6.02 15.42 2.68
N THR A 20 -6.14 14.26 3.34
CA THR A 20 -7.28 13.96 4.20
C THR A 20 -7.30 14.90 5.42
N CYS A 21 -6.12 15.10 6.03
CA CYS A 21 -6.01 16.04 7.15
C CYS A 21 -6.42 17.45 6.72
N ALA A 22 -5.89 17.93 5.59
CA ALA A 22 -6.19 19.27 5.07
C ALA A 22 -7.68 19.47 4.80
N THR A 23 -8.31 18.53 4.09
CA THR A 23 -9.73 18.58 3.74
C THR A 23 -10.61 18.56 4.98
N VAL A 24 -10.35 17.65 5.92
CA VAL A 24 -11.17 17.52 7.14
C VAL A 24 -10.97 18.71 8.05
N ALA A 25 -9.73 19.15 8.30
CA ALA A 25 -9.46 20.31 9.15
C ALA A 25 -10.10 21.61 8.58
N ALA A 26 -9.99 21.82 7.26
CA ALA A 26 -10.62 22.96 6.61
C ALA A 26 -12.16 22.91 6.70
N THR A 27 -12.76 21.72 6.50
CA THR A 27 -14.22 21.52 6.70
C THR A 27 -14.65 21.83 8.12
N LEU A 28 -13.81 21.57 9.11
CA LEU A 28 -14.05 21.87 10.52
C LEU A 28 -13.74 23.33 10.90
N GLY A 29 -13.29 24.16 9.95
CA GLY A 29 -13.12 25.59 10.11
C GLY A 29 -11.68 26.07 10.38
N ALA A 30 -10.69 25.20 10.29
CA ALA A 30 -9.28 25.59 10.35
C ALA A 30 -8.86 26.41 9.12
N GLU A 31 -7.83 27.24 9.29
CA GLU A 31 -7.07 27.84 8.20
C GLU A 31 -5.90 26.92 7.88
N VAL A 32 -5.94 26.27 6.71
CA VAL A 32 -5.00 25.21 6.35
C VAL A 32 -4.09 25.64 5.22
N THR A 33 -2.78 25.48 5.41
CA THR A 33 -1.76 25.55 4.35
C THR A 33 -1.15 24.18 4.15
N LEU A 34 -1.28 23.63 2.93
CA LEU A 34 -0.67 22.38 2.51
C LEU A 34 0.54 22.67 1.64
N VAL A 35 1.70 22.18 2.08
CA VAL A 35 2.99 22.34 1.38
C VAL A 35 3.33 21.03 0.69
N GLU A 36 3.55 21.07 -0.63
CA GLU A 36 3.96 19.89 -1.41
C GLU A 36 5.06 20.30 -2.41
N ARG A 37 6.16 19.55 -2.42
CA ARG A 37 7.29 19.84 -3.30
C ARG A 37 7.16 19.18 -4.68
N ASP A 38 6.56 18.00 -4.75
CA ASP A 38 6.53 17.16 -5.95
C ASP A 38 5.12 17.13 -6.57
N VAL A 39 4.28 16.20 -6.14
CA VAL A 39 2.95 15.97 -6.71
C VAL A 39 1.87 16.00 -5.64
N ILE A 40 0.89 16.90 -5.80
CA ILE A 40 -0.30 16.93 -4.93
C ILE A 40 -1.11 15.66 -5.22
N ALA A 41 -1.52 14.97 -4.20
CA ALA A 41 -2.01 13.61 -4.05
C ALA A 41 -0.94 12.62 -3.56
N GLY A 42 0.34 13.01 -3.60
CA GLY A 42 1.48 12.29 -3.05
C GLY A 42 2.04 11.20 -3.95
N ALA A 43 3.33 11.00 -3.81
CA ALA A 43 4.08 10.01 -4.58
C ALA A 43 3.55 8.58 -4.36
N ALA A 44 3.23 8.21 -3.13
CA ALA A 44 2.68 6.89 -2.81
C ALA A 44 1.40 6.58 -3.61
N HIS A 45 0.55 7.57 -3.82
CA HIS A 45 -0.69 7.42 -4.58
C HIS A 45 -0.43 7.45 -6.09
N LEU A 46 0.16 8.53 -6.60
CA LEU A 46 0.26 8.79 -8.04
C LEU A 46 1.50 8.15 -8.69
N TRP A 47 2.60 7.93 -7.96
CA TRP A 47 3.81 7.34 -8.54
C TRP A 47 4.02 5.87 -8.19
N ASP A 48 3.49 5.40 -7.07
CA ASP A 48 3.71 4.03 -6.61
C ASP A 48 2.47 3.14 -6.80
N CYS A 49 1.31 3.51 -6.23
CA CYS A 49 0.13 2.64 -6.23
C CYS A 49 -0.63 2.65 -7.56
N ILE A 50 -0.98 3.84 -8.09
CA ILE A 50 -1.86 3.93 -9.26
C ILE A 50 -1.20 3.36 -10.53
N PRO A 51 0.06 3.70 -10.86
CA PRO A 51 0.72 3.13 -12.02
C PRO A 51 0.83 1.61 -11.96
N SER A 52 1.29 1.07 -10.83
CA SER A 52 1.44 -0.39 -10.67
C SER A 52 0.10 -1.11 -10.76
N LYS A 53 -0.97 -0.61 -10.11
CA LYS A 53 -2.31 -1.22 -10.17
C LYS A 53 -2.93 -1.10 -11.56
N ALA A 54 -2.67 -0.02 -12.30
CA ALA A 54 -3.12 0.11 -13.67
C ALA A 54 -2.43 -0.91 -14.61
N MET A 55 -1.13 -1.16 -14.41
CA MET A 55 -0.39 -2.18 -15.15
C MET A 55 -0.84 -3.59 -14.76
N ILE A 56 -1.01 -3.88 -13.46
CA ILE A 56 -1.54 -5.14 -12.95
C ILE A 56 -2.93 -5.42 -13.54
N ALA A 57 -3.81 -4.41 -13.56
CA ALA A 57 -5.14 -4.57 -14.16
C ALA A 57 -5.06 -4.92 -15.67
N THR A 58 -4.14 -4.31 -16.40
CA THR A 58 -3.92 -4.63 -17.82
C THR A 58 -3.39 -6.07 -17.98
N GLY A 59 -2.46 -6.50 -17.14
CA GLY A 59 -1.98 -7.89 -17.11
C GLY A 59 -3.09 -8.89 -16.77
N GLY A 60 -3.97 -8.53 -15.83
CA GLY A 60 -5.14 -9.33 -15.47
C GLY A 60 -6.09 -9.56 -16.66
N GLU A 61 -6.37 -8.52 -17.47
CA GLU A 61 -7.19 -8.65 -18.67
C GLU A 61 -6.52 -9.56 -19.73
N LEU A 62 -5.21 -9.50 -19.87
CA LEU A 62 -4.47 -10.41 -20.74
C LEU A 62 -4.57 -11.87 -20.26
N ALA A 63 -4.43 -12.09 -18.97
CA ALA A 63 -4.58 -13.41 -18.38
C ALA A 63 -6.01 -13.95 -18.56
N GLU A 64 -7.03 -13.08 -18.48
CA GLU A 64 -8.42 -13.47 -18.79
C GLU A 64 -8.62 -13.79 -20.26
N LEU A 65 -8.02 -13.02 -21.17
CA LEU A 65 -8.04 -13.34 -22.60
C LEU A 65 -7.41 -14.70 -22.89
N ALA A 66 -6.26 -15.00 -22.30
CA ALA A 66 -5.58 -16.30 -22.43
C ALA A 66 -6.46 -17.48 -21.96
N ARG A 67 -7.28 -17.26 -20.92
CA ARG A 67 -8.23 -18.24 -20.36
C ARG A 67 -9.62 -18.19 -21.02
N SER A 68 -9.85 -17.32 -21.98
CA SER A 68 -11.17 -17.09 -22.59
C SER A 68 -11.79 -18.35 -23.24
N HIS A 69 -10.95 -19.32 -23.64
CA HIS A 69 -11.40 -20.61 -24.18
C HIS A 69 -12.26 -21.40 -23.18
N VAL A 70 -12.06 -21.25 -21.86
CA VAL A 70 -12.89 -21.86 -20.81
C VAL A 70 -14.34 -21.32 -20.87
N MET A 71 -14.50 -20.06 -21.35
CA MET A 71 -15.79 -19.41 -21.53
C MET A 71 -16.40 -19.67 -22.92
N GLY A 72 -15.74 -20.48 -23.75
CA GLY A 72 -16.15 -20.72 -25.13
C GLY A 72 -15.80 -19.59 -26.10
N LEU A 73 -14.91 -18.68 -25.70
CA LEU A 73 -14.44 -17.56 -26.52
C LEU A 73 -13.14 -17.91 -27.24
N GLN A 74 -12.97 -17.36 -28.46
CA GLN A 74 -11.71 -17.38 -29.20
C GLN A 74 -11.19 -15.95 -29.25
N ALA A 75 -10.17 -15.62 -28.46
CA ALA A 75 -9.60 -14.30 -28.41
C ALA A 75 -8.08 -14.40 -28.24
N GLU A 76 -7.37 -13.53 -28.95
CA GLU A 76 -5.93 -13.30 -28.79
C GLU A 76 -5.72 -11.82 -28.49
N GLY A 77 -4.73 -11.51 -27.69
CA GLY A 77 -4.42 -10.14 -27.29
C GLY A 77 -2.93 -9.93 -27.07
N GLY A 78 -2.53 -8.67 -27.11
CA GLY A 78 -1.18 -8.22 -26.81
C GLY A 78 -1.22 -6.84 -26.16
N VAL A 79 -0.09 -6.41 -25.61
CA VAL A 79 0.04 -5.11 -24.95
C VAL A 79 0.58 -4.08 -25.92
N ASP A 80 -0.15 -2.98 -26.09
CA ASP A 80 0.39 -1.74 -26.63
C ASP A 80 0.92 -0.90 -25.46
N LEU A 81 2.24 -0.89 -25.27
CA LEU A 81 2.89 -0.14 -24.19
C LEU A 81 2.72 1.38 -24.31
N ALA A 82 2.59 1.90 -25.53
CA ALA A 82 2.39 3.33 -25.73
C ALA A 82 0.99 3.73 -25.26
N ALA A 83 -0.03 2.97 -25.65
CA ALA A 83 -1.40 3.17 -25.20
C ALA A 83 -1.55 2.94 -23.67
N LEU A 84 -0.86 1.95 -23.11
CA LEU A 84 -0.85 1.71 -21.65
C LEU A 84 -0.24 2.89 -20.90
N ARG A 85 0.85 3.45 -21.40
CA ARG A 85 1.52 4.63 -20.82
C ARG A 85 0.60 5.85 -20.83
N GLU A 86 -0.05 6.12 -21.96
CA GLU A 86 -1.03 7.21 -22.08
C GLU A 86 -2.21 7.01 -21.12
N ARG A 87 -2.71 5.78 -20.99
CA ARG A 87 -3.78 5.42 -20.03
C ARG A 87 -3.36 5.70 -18.59
N VAL A 88 -2.17 5.26 -18.17
CA VAL A 88 -1.64 5.48 -16.80
C VAL A 88 -1.54 6.97 -16.54
N SER A 89 -0.88 7.72 -17.42
CA SER A 89 -0.72 9.18 -17.30
C SER A 89 -2.06 9.92 -17.23
N SER A 90 -3.05 9.49 -18.04
CA SER A 90 -4.41 10.06 -18.00
C SER A 90 -5.13 9.80 -16.66
N ILE A 91 -4.92 8.62 -16.04
CA ILE A 91 -5.48 8.32 -14.71
C ILE A 91 -4.85 9.21 -13.65
N GLU A 92 -3.51 9.30 -13.65
CA GLU A 92 -2.75 10.14 -12.72
C GLU A 92 -3.20 11.59 -12.79
N GLN A 93 -3.30 12.15 -14.00
CA GLN A 93 -3.71 13.52 -14.22
C GLN A 93 -5.13 13.78 -13.70
N ARG A 94 -6.10 12.93 -14.02
CA ARG A 94 -7.49 13.08 -13.54
C ARG A 94 -7.59 13.04 -12.01
N LEU A 95 -6.84 12.14 -11.39
CA LEU A 95 -6.82 12.05 -9.93
C LEU A 95 -6.17 13.27 -9.29
N HIS A 96 -5.05 13.73 -9.85
CA HIS A 96 -4.39 14.96 -9.42
C HIS A 96 -5.34 16.16 -9.50
N GLU A 97 -5.98 16.38 -10.66
CA GLU A 97 -6.92 17.47 -10.88
C GLU A 97 -8.11 17.41 -9.90
N SER A 98 -8.66 16.22 -9.70
CA SER A 98 -9.78 16.01 -8.75
C SER A 98 -9.40 16.38 -7.31
N ILE A 99 -8.20 16.01 -6.87
CA ILE A 99 -7.72 16.32 -5.51
C ILE A 99 -7.43 17.82 -5.38
N VAL A 100 -6.81 18.45 -6.37
CA VAL A 100 -6.58 19.90 -6.37
C VAL A 100 -7.91 20.65 -6.28
N GLN A 101 -8.89 20.30 -7.11
CA GLN A 101 -10.23 20.90 -7.09
C GLN A 101 -10.92 20.73 -5.72
N LEU A 102 -10.79 19.56 -5.10
CA LEU A 102 -11.33 19.32 -3.77
C LEU A 102 -10.69 20.26 -2.72
N LEU A 103 -9.37 20.34 -2.68
CA LEU A 103 -8.63 21.19 -1.75
C LEU A 103 -8.97 22.69 -1.95
N GLU A 104 -9.02 23.15 -3.18
CA GLU A 104 -9.42 24.52 -3.53
C GLU A 104 -10.87 24.81 -3.10
N SER A 105 -11.79 23.87 -3.31
CA SER A 105 -13.20 24.02 -2.88
C SER A 105 -13.34 24.17 -1.36
N GLN A 106 -12.43 23.58 -0.60
CA GLN A 106 -12.33 23.70 0.86
C GLN A 106 -11.51 24.91 1.32
N LYS A 107 -11.01 25.74 0.36
CA LYS A 107 -10.16 26.91 0.62
C LYS A 107 -8.83 26.56 1.32
N VAL A 108 -8.31 25.38 1.08
CA VAL A 108 -6.96 25.01 1.50
C VAL A 108 -5.96 25.81 0.67
N ARG A 109 -5.02 26.49 1.32
CA ARG A 109 -3.92 27.15 0.64
C ARG A 109 -2.89 26.11 0.20
N LEU A 110 -2.71 25.96 -1.11
CA LEU A 110 -1.70 25.06 -1.67
C LEU A 110 -0.42 25.84 -1.93
N LEU A 111 0.69 25.35 -1.37
CA LEU A 111 2.02 25.94 -1.52
C LEU A 111 2.96 24.92 -2.15
N ARG A 112 3.35 25.17 -3.40
CA ARG A 112 4.34 24.33 -4.09
C ARG A 112 5.74 24.73 -3.69
N GLY A 113 6.43 23.82 -2.99
CA GLY A 113 7.78 24.07 -2.50
C GLY A 113 8.23 23.04 -1.47
N THR A 114 9.49 23.17 -1.05
CA THR A 114 10.08 22.32 -0.02
C THR A 114 9.92 22.99 1.34
N GLY A 115 9.10 22.38 2.20
CA GLY A 115 8.84 22.87 3.55
C GLY A 115 9.74 22.20 4.58
N ARG A 116 10.22 22.99 5.56
CA ARG A 116 10.94 22.50 6.75
C ARG A 116 10.53 23.28 7.99
N LEU A 117 10.62 22.66 9.14
CA LEU A 117 10.41 23.31 10.43
C LEU A 117 11.60 24.22 10.73
N LYS A 118 11.33 25.41 11.23
CA LYS A 118 12.34 26.36 11.71
C LYS A 118 12.29 26.47 13.25
N GLY A 119 11.19 26.00 13.81
CA GLY A 119 10.90 26.00 15.24
C GLY A 119 9.56 25.29 15.49
N PRO A 120 9.11 25.24 16.75
CA PRO A 120 7.92 24.49 17.13
C PRO A 120 6.60 24.98 16.47
N HIS A 121 6.53 26.24 16.06
CA HIS A 121 5.35 26.86 15.44
C HIS A 121 5.65 27.52 14.10
N GLU A 122 6.85 27.34 13.57
CA GLU A 122 7.33 28.03 12.37
C GLU A 122 7.73 27.02 11.29
N VAL A 123 7.23 27.20 10.09
CA VAL A 123 7.58 26.46 8.89
C VAL A 123 8.12 27.42 7.84
N VAL A 124 9.25 27.06 7.25
CA VAL A 124 9.85 27.77 6.11
C VAL A 124 9.62 26.95 4.87
N VAL A 125 9.16 27.57 3.80
CA VAL A 125 8.88 26.93 2.52
C VAL A 125 9.73 27.61 1.43
N GLU A 126 10.59 26.83 0.78
CA GLU A 126 11.33 27.25 -0.40
C GLU A 126 10.47 27.00 -1.63
N THR A 127 10.00 28.08 -2.25
CA THR A 127 9.17 28.06 -3.47
C THR A 127 9.94 28.60 -4.66
N ALA A 128 9.42 28.43 -5.86
CA ALA A 128 9.98 29.05 -7.06
C ALA A 128 9.98 30.60 -7.01
N GLY A 129 9.12 31.19 -6.17
CA GLY A 129 9.01 32.64 -5.97
C GLY A 129 9.89 33.19 -4.83
N GLY A 130 10.60 32.34 -4.11
CA GLY A 130 11.42 32.69 -2.95
C GLY A 130 11.00 31.95 -1.67
N ILE A 131 11.48 32.43 -0.54
CA ILE A 131 11.23 31.84 0.78
C ILE A 131 9.94 32.43 1.35
N GLU A 132 9.03 31.57 1.81
CA GLU A 132 7.88 31.95 2.59
C GLU A 132 8.00 31.39 4.02
N GLU A 133 7.65 32.21 5.00
CA GLU A 133 7.58 31.82 6.42
C GLU A 133 6.12 31.71 6.84
N LEU A 134 5.77 30.60 7.48
CA LEU A 134 4.42 30.29 7.96
C LEU A 134 4.44 30.13 9.47
N GLU A 135 3.56 30.83 10.17
CA GLU A 135 3.24 30.54 11.56
C GLU A 135 2.05 29.60 11.64
N ALA A 136 2.11 28.56 12.45
CA ALA A 136 1.05 27.58 12.64
C ALA A 136 0.82 27.27 14.12
N ASP A 137 -0.46 27.09 14.48
CA ASP A 137 -0.83 26.61 15.80
C ASP A 137 -0.58 25.10 15.92
N PHE A 138 -0.72 24.37 14.79
CA PHE A 138 -0.38 22.97 14.67
C PHE A 138 0.37 22.67 13.38
N ILE A 139 1.33 21.73 13.44
CA ILE A 139 2.09 21.27 12.29
C ILE A 139 1.86 19.76 12.10
N VAL A 140 1.64 19.33 10.85
CA VAL A 140 1.48 17.93 10.49
C VAL A 140 2.56 17.53 9.50
N VAL A 141 3.41 16.57 9.87
CA VAL A 141 4.44 16.01 9.01
C VAL A 141 3.86 14.76 8.32
N ALA A 142 3.63 14.84 7.01
CA ALA A 142 3.03 13.79 6.18
C ALA A 142 3.86 13.53 4.90
N THR A 143 5.19 13.58 5.05
CA THR A 143 6.18 13.55 3.97
C THR A 143 6.39 12.17 3.35
N GLY A 144 5.82 11.12 3.96
CA GLY A 144 5.81 9.76 3.42
C GLY A 144 7.18 9.09 3.42
N SER A 145 7.42 8.27 2.39
CA SER A 145 8.63 7.46 2.23
C SER A 145 9.11 7.44 0.77
N ARG A 146 10.30 6.88 0.56
CA ARG A 146 10.90 6.64 -0.75
C ARG A 146 11.50 5.24 -0.83
N PRO A 147 11.67 4.66 -2.04
CA PRO A 147 12.30 3.35 -2.20
C PRO A 147 13.70 3.32 -1.58
N ARG A 148 14.01 2.23 -0.89
CA ARG A 148 15.36 1.97 -0.38
C ARG A 148 16.27 1.57 -1.53
N VAL A 149 17.43 2.22 -1.62
CA VAL A 149 18.51 1.87 -2.54
C VAL A 149 19.71 1.41 -1.71
N PRO A 150 20.03 0.11 -1.69
CA PRO A 150 21.20 -0.40 -1.01
C PRO A 150 22.50 0.06 -1.71
N GLU A 151 23.58 0.19 -0.98
CA GLU A 151 24.89 0.59 -1.52
C GLU A 151 25.42 -0.34 -2.61
N PHE A 152 25.07 -1.63 -2.53
CA PHE A 152 25.49 -2.64 -3.53
C PHE A 152 24.71 -2.55 -4.85
N ALA A 153 23.71 -1.67 -4.97
CA ALA A 153 22.84 -1.60 -6.13
C ALA A 153 22.94 -0.22 -6.79
N PRO A 154 23.80 -0.06 -7.80
CA PRO A 154 23.94 1.18 -8.55
C PRO A 154 22.74 1.36 -9.49
N VAL A 155 21.68 2.01 -8.99
CA VAL A 155 20.48 2.34 -9.76
C VAL A 155 20.84 3.34 -10.86
N ASP A 156 20.58 2.97 -12.11
CA ASP A 156 20.83 3.82 -13.28
C ASP A 156 19.55 4.36 -13.92
N GLY A 157 18.38 3.86 -13.51
CA GLY A 157 17.08 4.25 -14.04
C GLY A 157 16.75 3.69 -15.42
N GLU A 158 17.65 2.85 -15.99
CA GLU A 158 17.48 2.23 -17.31
C GLU A 158 17.35 0.71 -17.21
N ARG A 159 18.31 0.05 -16.55
CA ARG A 159 18.40 -1.41 -16.40
C ARG A 159 18.39 -1.86 -14.95
N VAL A 160 18.92 -1.04 -14.04
CA VAL A 160 18.84 -1.24 -12.61
C VAL A 160 17.88 -0.19 -12.05
N LEU A 161 16.70 -0.64 -11.65
CA LEU A 161 15.53 0.20 -11.38
C LEU A 161 15.16 0.17 -9.90
N THR A 162 14.65 1.27 -9.39
CA THR A 162 13.75 1.24 -8.24
C THR A 162 12.31 1.00 -8.74
N THR A 163 11.39 0.82 -7.83
CA THR A 163 9.96 0.70 -8.19
C THR A 163 9.46 1.88 -9.01
N ARG A 164 9.96 3.09 -8.77
CA ARG A 164 9.50 4.32 -9.44
C ARG A 164 9.89 4.47 -10.89
N GLN A 165 10.94 3.78 -11.36
CA GLN A 165 11.30 3.79 -12.79
C GLN A 165 10.67 2.62 -13.57
N ALA A 166 10.01 1.69 -12.88
CA ALA A 166 9.52 0.45 -13.46
C ALA A 166 8.11 0.52 -14.04
N TYR A 167 7.44 1.69 -14.01
CA TYR A 167 6.08 1.79 -14.54
C TYR A 167 5.74 3.07 -15.31
N PRO A 168 5.18 2.92 -16.50
CA PRO A 168 5.41 1.82 -17.42
C PRO A 168 6.82 1.96 -18.00
N PRO A 169 7.57 0.89 -18.13
CA PRO A 169 8.92 0.96 -18.68
C PRO A 169 8.88 1.37 -20.15
N PRO A 170 9.96 1.94 -20.71
CA PRO A 170 10.05 2.29 -22.13
C PRO A 170 9.84 1.10 -23.08
N ALA A 171 10.31 -0.07 -22.68
CA ALA A 171 10.07 -1.37 -23.30
C ALA A 171 9.92 -2.42 -22.19
N LEU A 172 9.17 -3.49 -22.47
CA LEU A 172 9.11 -4.61 -21.53
C LEU A 172 10.49 -5.26 -21.43
N PRO A 173 10.98 -5.50 -20.22
CA PRO A 173 12.17 -6.32 -20.01
C PRO A 173 12.01 -7.69 -20.66
N GLU A 174 13.03 -8.20 -21.35
CA GLU A 174 13.02 -9.60 -21.80
C GLU A 174 13.05 -10.53 -20.58
N HIS A 175 13.97 -10.28 -19.65
CA HIS A 175 14.08 -11.00 -18.41
C HIS A 175 14.38 -10.01 -17.27
N ILE A 176 13.47 -9.92 -16.29
CA ILE A 176 13.63 -9.06 -15.13
C ILE A 176 13.94 -9.87 -13.87
N VAL A 177 14.96 -9.42 -13.13
CA VAL A 177 15.28 -9.94 -11.80
C VAL A 177 14.66 -9.06 -10.75
N VAL A 178 13.66 -9.55 -10.04
CA VAL A 178 13.01 -8.84 -8.93
C VAL A 178 13.75 -9.14 -7.64
N VAL A 179 14.31 -8.11 -7.01
CA VAL A 179 15.09 -8.24 -5.78
C VAL A 179 14.22 -7.89 -4.59
N GLY A 180 13.80 -8.92 -3.83
CA GLY A 180 12.91 -8.81 -2.68
C GLY A 180 11.53 -9.39 -2.92
N SER A 181 11.01 -10.13 -1.94
CA SER A 181 9.78 -10.94 -2.02
C SER A 181 8.68 -10.52 -1.04
N GLY A 182 8.71 -9.25 -0.61
CA GLY A 182 7.61 -8.61 0.11
C GLY A 182 6.45 -8.28 -0.84
N VAL A 183 5.43 -7.56 -0.34
CA VAL A 183 4.24 -7.16 -1.12
C VAL A 183 4.61 -6.57 -2.47
N THR A 184 5.46 -5.55 -2.48
CA THR A 184 5.91 -4.89 -3.71
C THR A 184 6.59 -5.87 -4.68
N GLY A 185 7.47 -6.74 -4.18
CA GLY A 185 8.21 -7.67 -5.03
C GLY A 185 7.31 -8.70 -5.70
N VAL A 186 6.32 -9.26 -5.00
CA VAL A 186 5.38 -10.22 -5.60
C VAL A 186 4.42 -9.54 -6.58
N GLU A 187 4.01 -8.30 -6.32
CA GLU A 187 3.20 -7.53 -7.28
C GLU A 187 3.97 -7.23 -8.56
N PHE A 188 5.24 -6.84 -8.46
CA PHE A 188 6.10 -6.62 -9.63
C PHE A 188 6.38 -7.91 -10.40
N THR A 189 6.59 -9.01 -9.69
CA THR A 189 6.72 -10.34 -10.29
C THR A 189 5.49 -10.68 -11.12
N HIS A 190 4.30 -10.59 -10.52
CA HIS A 190 3.04 -10.82 -11.21
C HIS A 190 2.86 -9.87 -12.40
N MET A 191 3.11 -8.58 -12.20
CA MET A 191 2.90 -7.56 -13.21
C MET A 191 3.74 -7.80 -14.48
N PHE A 192 5.04 -8.07 -14.33
CA PHE A 192 5.91 -8.29 -15.46
C PHE A 192 5.69 -9.63 -16.13
N ASP A 193 5.43 -10.68 -15.36
CA ASP A 193 5.06 -12.00 -15.89
C ASP A 193 3.78 -11.93 -16.72
N ALA A 194 2.72 -11.33 -16.19
CA ALA A 194 1.44 -11.16 -16.87
C ALA A 194 1.53 -10.31 -18.16
N LEU A 195 2.52 -9.41 -18.24
CA LEU A 195 2.79 -8.60 -19.43
C LEU A 195 3.72 -9.29 -20.43
N GLY A 196 4.28 -10.46 -20.09
CA GLY A 196 5.06 -11.31 -21.00
C GLY A 196 6.57 -11.28 -20.81
N SER A 197 7.10 -10.71 -19.72
CA SER A 197 8.51 -10.78 -19.38
C SER A 197 8.85 -12.14 -18.71
N GLU A 198 10.05 -12.67 -18.95
CA GLU A 198 10.60 -13.72 -18.09
C GLU A 198 10.95 -13.11 -16.72
N VAL A 199 10.58 -13.77 -15.61
CA VAL A 199 10.79 -13.21 -14.27
C VAL A 199 11.55 -14.18 -13.37
N THR A 200 12.59 -13.66 -12.70
CA THR A 200 13.24 -14.34 -11.57
C THR A 200 13.03 -13.51 -10.30
N LEU A 201 12.37 -14.10 -9.30
CA LEU A 201 12.16 -13.47 -7.99
C LEU A 201 13.18 -13.97 -6.97
N LEU A 202 13.99 -13.04 -6.44
CA LEU A 202 14.91 -13.34 -5.33
C LEU A 202 14.19 -13.28 -4.00
N VAL A 203 14.12 -14.41 -3.32
CA VAL A 203 13.44 -14.60 -2.04
C VAL A 203 14.49 -14.82 -0.96
N SER A 204 14.79 -13.81 -0.16
CA SER A 204 15.82 -13.88 0.88
C SER A 204 15.46 -14.80 2.07
N ARG A 205 14.21 -15.22 2.16
CA ARG A 205 13.67 -16.14 3.17
C ARG A 205 13.27 -17.47 2.53
N GLN A 206 12.56 -18.31 3.28
CA GLN A 206 12.10 -19.62 2.78
C GLN A 206 10.77 -19.55 2.03
N GLN A 207 10.04 -18.43 2.14
CA GLN A 207 8.79 -18.19 1.45
C GLN A 207 8.71 -16.74 0.93
N VAL A 208 7.91 -16.54 -0.11
CA VAL A 208 7.45 -15.19 -0.47
C VAL A 208 6.57 -14.62 0.63
N LEU A 209 6.38 -13.31 0.67
CA LEU A 209 5.56 -12.67 1.69
C LEU A 209 5.92 -13.14 3.11
N PRO A 210 7.16 -12.94 3.57
CA PRO A 210 7.72 -13.62 4.74
C PRO A 210 7.01 -13.32 6.06
N LEU A 211 6.17 -12.30 6.11
CA LEU A 211 5.37 -11.90 7.27
C LEU A 211 3.90 -12.34 7.18
N LYS A 212 3.53 -13.07 6.11
CA LYS A 212 2.16 -13.53 5.88
C LYS A 212 1.99 -15.00 6.25
N ASP A 213 0.73 -15.42 6.37
CA ASP A 213 0.38 -16.80 6.62
C ASP A 213 1.07 -17.73 5.60
N PRO A 214 1.76 -18.79 6.05
CA PRO A 214 2.46 -19.72 5.15
C PRO A 214 1.55 -20.36 4.09
N GLU A 215 0.30 -20.60 4.40
CA GLU A 215 -0.67 -21.18 3.47
C GLU A 215 -1.05 -20.18 2.36
N VAL A 216 -1.16 -18.89 2.71
CA VAL A 216 -1.37 -17.79 1.75
C VAL A 216 -0.16 -17.65 0.84
N ALA A 217 1.06 -17.67 1.43
CA ALA A 217 2.30 -17.59 0.67
C ALA A 217 2.47 -18.77 -0.29
N ALA A 218 2.17 -20.00 0.18
CA ALA A 218 2.27 -21.21 -0.64
C ALA A 218 1.32 -21.17 -1.85
N ALA A 219 0.09 -20.68 -1.67
CA ALA A 219 -0.86 -20.56 -2.77
C ALA A 219 -0.35 -19.63 -3.88
N LEU A 220 0.34 -18.54 -3.53
CA LEU A 220 0.94 -17.63 -4.50
C LEU A 220 2.19 -18.24 -5.16
N GLU A 221 3.04 -18.92 -4.39
CA GLU A 221 4.23 -19.60 -4.94
C GLU A 221 3.86 -20.68 -5.96
N ASP A 222 2.84 -21.47 -5.66
CA ASP A 222 2.33 -22.50 -6.57
C ASP A 222 1.84 -21.89 -7.88
N GLU A 223 1.21 -20.73 -7.83
CA GLU A 223 0.78 -20.00 -9.03
C GLU A 223 1.97 -19.47 -9.83
N PHE A 224 2.90 -18.81 -9.18
CA PHE A 224 4.11 -18.32 -9.83
C PHE A 224 4.90 -19.44 -10.54
N MET A 225 5.05 -20.58 -9.88
CA MET A 225 5.72 -21.74 -10.50
C MET A 225 4.93 -22.27 -11.70
N ARG A 226 3.59 -22.28 -11.65
CA ARG A 226 2.75 -22.70 -12.80
C ARG A 226 2.86 -21.74 -14.00
N GLN A 227 3.05 -20.45 -13.73
CA GLN A 227 3.26 -19.42 -14.76
C GLN A 227 4.68 -19.41 -15.32
N GLY A 228 5.63 -20.12 -14.70
CA GLY A 228 7.03 -20.20 -15.14
C GLY A 228 7.98 -19.22 -14.46
N VAL A 229 7.50 -18.49 -13.46
CA VAL A 229 8.34 -17.59 -12.65
C VAL A 229 9.39 -18.41 -11.89
N ARG A 230 10.65 -17.99 -11.96
CA ARG A 230 11.73 -18.61 -11.20
C ARG A 230 11.81 -18.04 -9.79
N LEU A 231 11.51 -18.86 -8.78
CA LEU A 231 11.66 -18.51 -7.37
C LEU A 231 13.04 -18.93 -6.86
N LEU A 232 13.91 -17.99 -6.54
CA LEU A 232 15.23 -18.27 -5.97
C LEU A 232 15.18 -18.07 -4.45
N LYS A 233 14.74 -19.12 -3.73
CA LYS A 233 14.57 -19.08 -2.27
C LYS A 233 15.90 -19.16 -1.52
N GLY A 234 15.96 -18.51 -0.34
CA GLY A 234 17.16 -18.38 0.48
C GLY A 234 18.26 -17.52 -0.16
N ALA A 235 17.93 -16.76 -1.22
CA ALA A 235 18.87 -15.93 -1.96
C ALA A 235 18.74 -14.47 -1.51
N ARG A 236 19.80 -13.94 -0.92
CA ARG A 236 19.92 -12.53 -0.57
C ARG A 236 20.90 -11.86 -1.53
N ALA A 237 20.43 -10.84 -2.25
CA ALA A 237 21.30 -10.06 -3.14
C ALA A 237 22.38 -9.32 -2.33
N SER A 238 23.61 -9.33 -2.85
CA SER A 238 24.78 -8.67 -2.28
C SER A 238 25.54 -7.80 -3.26
N GLY A 239 25.23 -7.87 -4.56
CA GLY A 239 25.83 -7.06 -5.59
C GLY A 239 24.96 -7.01 -6.84
N ILE A 240 24.94 -5.87 -7.52
CA ILE A 240 24.33 -5.71 -8.85
C ILE A 240 25.34 -5.03 -9.76
N GLU A 241 25.57 -5.61 -10.92
CA GLU A 241 26.46 -5.07 -11.95
C GLU A 241 25.73 -5.02 -13.29
N ARG A 242 25.88 -3.91 -14.00
CA ARG A 242 25.45 -3.79 -15.40
C ARG A 242 26.62 -3.89 -16.35
N THR A 243 26.52 -4.74 -17.34
CA THR A 243 27.49 -4.85 -18.43
C THR A 243 26.74 -4.81 -19.76
N GLY A 244 26.76 -3.63 -20.40
CA GLY A 244 25.99 -3.40 -21.62
C GLY A 244 24.48 -3.55 -21.38
N ASP A 245 23.87 -4.52 -22.06
CA ASP A 245 22.44 -4.81 -21.96
C ASP A 245 22.10 -5.90 -20.92
N THR A 246 23.09 -6.42 -20.20
CA THR A 246 22.92 -7.45 -19.20
C THR A 246 23.11 -6.88 -17.78
N VAL A 247 22.22 -7.27 -16.90
CA VAL A 247 22.32 -7.02 -15.45
C VAL A 247 22.62 -8.35 -14.77
N ARG A 248 23.61 -8.34 -13.90
CA ARG A 248 24.05 -9.49 -13.12
C ARG A 248 23.81 -9.21 -11.64
N VAL A 249 23.02 -10.06 -11.00
CA VAL A 249 22.72 -9.98 -9.56
C VAL A 249 23.43 -11.11 -8.84
N ALA A 250 24.39 -10.77 -7.98
CA ALA A 250 25.11 -11.69 -7.13
C ALA A 250 24.40 -11.84 -5.77
N CYS A 251 24.40 -13.05 -5.22
CA CYS A 251 23.84 -13.36 -3.91
C CYS A 251 24.94 -13.73 -2.90
N GLU A 252 24.64 -13.54 -1.60
CA GLU A 252 25.57 -13.84 -0.49
C GLU A 252 26.06 -15.29 -0.47
N ASP A 253 25.24 -16.22 -0.97
CA ASP A 253 25.56 -17.66 -1.04
C ASP A 253 26.31 -18.09 -2.30
N GLY A 254 26.75 -17.14 -3.12
CA GLY A 254 27.51 -17.34 -4.34
C GLY A 254 26.67 -17.61 -5.59
N ARG A 255 25.33 -17.74 -5.47
CA ARG A 255 24.46 -17.79 -6.66
C ARG A 255 24.47 -16.48 -7.40
N VAL A 256 24.32 -16.56 -8.72
CA VAL A 256 24.26 -15.39 -9.61
C VAL A 256 23.08 -15.56 -10.55
N VAL A 257 22.35 -14.48 -10.77
CA VAL A 257 21.26 -14.41 -11.74
C VAL A 257 21.58 -13.32 -12.75
N GLU A 258 21.40 -13.63 -14.02
CA GLU A 258 21.52 -12.68 -15.11
C GLU A 258 20.15 -12.40 -15.72
N GLY A 259 19.92 -11.16 -16.11
CA GLY A 259 18.71 -10.70 -16.78
C GLY A 259 18.98 -9.46 -17.60
N SER A 260 17.98 -8.98 -18.32
CA SER A 260 18.08 -7.71 -19.05
C SER A 260 17.89 -6.50 -18.10
N HIS A 261 17.17 -6.71 -16.99
CA HIS A 261 16.87 -5.68 -15.99
C HIS A 261 16.87 -6.25 -14.59
N ALA A 262 17.07 -5.40 -13.59
CA ALA A 262 16.77 -5.68 -12.19
C ALA A 262 15.89 -4.57 -11.59
N VAL A 263 14.94 -4.95 -10.74
CA VAL A 263 14.14 -4.00 -9.96
C VAL A 263 14.28 -4.26 -8.47
N LEU A 264 14.53 -3.19 -7.72
CA LEU A 264 14.69 -3.23 -6.27
C LEU A 264 13.33 -3.10 -5.57
N ALA A 265 12.90 -4.16 -4.89
CA ALA A 265 11.70 -4.21 -4.07
C ALA A 265 12.05 -4.53 -2.60
N VAL A 266 13.08 -3.85 -2.07
CA VAL A 266 13.70 -4.12 -0.76
C VAL A 266 13.22 -3.18 0.36
N GLY A 267 12.02 -2.64 0.20
CA GLY A 267 11.38 -1.76 1.16
C GLY A 267 11.63 -0.28 0.89
N SER A 268 11.21 0.54 1.85
CA SER A 268 11.29 2.00 1.80
C SER A 268 12.00 2.57 3.01
N ILE A 269 12.34 3.86 2.93
CA ILE A 269 12.89 4.66 4.04
C ILE A 269 12.04 5.93 4.18
N PRO A 270 11.82 6.43 5.41
CA PRO A 270 11.00 7.62 5.65
C PRO A 270 11.66 8.88 5.09
N ASN A 271 10.85 9.85 4.67
CA ASN A 271 11.32 11.17 4.27
C ASN A 271 11.30 12.12 5.48
N SER A 272 12.20 11.89 6.42
CA SER A 272 12.36 12.67 7.65
C SER A 272 13.63 13.53 7.70
N GLU A 273 14.52 13.33 6.74
CA GLU A 273 15.78 14.08 6.61
C GLU A 273 15.49 15.52 6.16
N ASP A 274 16.35 16.47 6.59
CA ASP A 274 16.33 17.87 6.18
C ASP A 274 15.00 18.62 6.43
N LEU A 275 14.17 18.10 7.35
CA LEU A 275 12.90 18.70 7.70
C LEU A 275 12.95 19.69 8.86
N GLY A 276 14.13 19.92 9.48
CA GLY A 276 14.25 20.77 10.66
C GLY A 276 13.55 20.19 11.89
N LEU A 277 13.51 18.85 12.02
CA LEU A 277 12.83 18.18 13.14
C LEU A 277 13.52 18.49 14.47
N ASP A 278 14.85 18.49 14.49
CA ASP A 278 15.65 18.78 15.69
C ASP A 278 15.41 20.21 16.18
N GLU A 279 15.31 21.18 15.27
CA GLU A 279 15.04 22.59 15.57
C GLU A 279 13.64 22.78 16.20
N ALA A 280 12.71 21.90 15.85
CA ALA A 280 11.37 21.87 16.43
C ALA A 280 11.26 20.97 17.67
N GLY A 281 12.34 20.26 18.06
CA GLY A 281 12.36 19.33 19.17
C GLY A 281 11.70 18.00 18.89
N VAL A 282 11.54 17.63 17.61
CA VAL A 282 10.91 16.35 17.19
C VAL A 282 11.99 15.30 16.99
N ALA A 283 11.97 14.22 17.80
CA ALA A 283 12.89 13.11 17.66
C ALA A 283 12.42 12.11 16.58
N VAL A 284 13.40 11.43 16.00
CA VAL A 284 13.21 10.27 15.14
C VAL A 284 13.79 9.01 15.81
N ASP A 285 13.30 7.84 15.46
CA ASP A 285 13.86 6.57 15.89
C ASP A 285 15.08 6.17 15.04
N ASP A 286 15.69 5.03 15.36
CA ASP A 286 16.86 4.50 14.64
C ASP A 286 16.57 4.20 13.15
N GLY A 287 15.32 4.04 12.78
CA GLY A 287 14.86 3.84 11.40
C GLY A 287 14.58 5.15 10.65
N GLY A 288 14.70 6.30 11.33
CA GLY A 288 14.38 7.62 10.81
C GLY A 288 12.89 7.96 10.87
N TYR A 289 12.05 7.13 11.49
CA TYR A 289 10.61 7.40 11.62
C TYR A 289 10.35 8.38 12.78
N ILE A 290 9.26 9.13 12.66
CA ILE A 290 8.76 10.01 13.74
C ILE A 290 7.81 9.19 14.62
N PRO A 291 8.20 8.83 15.87
CA PRO A 291 7.33 8.10 16.77
C PRO A 291 6.07 8.91 17.12
N ILE A 292 4.92 8.24 17.12
CA ILE A 292 3.63 8.86 17.39
C ILE A 292 2.86 8.13 18.49
N ASP A 293 2.06 8.92 19.23
CA ASP A 293 1.08 8.39 20.18
C ASP A 293 -0.21 7.92 19.46
N HIS A 294 -1.21 7.54 20.24
CA HIS A 294 -2.52 7.10 19.74
C HIS A 294 -3.37 8.22 19.09
N HIS A 295 -2.97 9.47 19.22
CA HIS A 295 -3.53 10.62 18.51
C HIS A 295 -2.71 11.05 17.30
N CYS A 296 -1.67 10.28 16.96
CA CYS A 296 -0.68 10.61 15.93
C CYS A 296 0.18 11.84 16.28
N ARG A 297 0.31 12.21 17.57
CA ARG A 297 1.20 13.29 18.00
C ARG A 297 2.63 12.74 18.17
N SER A 298 3.59 13.57 17.83
CA SER A 298 4.99 13.38 18.23
C SER A 298 5.14 13.66 19.75
N GLN A 299 6.36 13.63 20.27
CA GLN A 299 6.61 14.09 21.65
C GLN A 299 6.40 15.60 21.83
N VAL A 300 6.28 16.38 20.74
CA VAL A 300 5.93 17.80 20.77
C VAL A 300 4.43 17.93 20.55
N GLU A 301 3.70 18.44 21.55
CA GLU A 301 2.25 18.32 21.69
C GLU A 301 1.42 18.83 20.49
N HIS A 302 1.91 19.85 19.79
CA HIS A 302 1.24 20.48 18.63
C HIS A 302 1.82 20.05 17.28
N ILE A 303 2.77 19.08 17.27
CA ILE A 303 3.37 18.51 16.05
C ILE A 303 2.92 17.06 15.91
N TYR A 304 2.29 16.74 14.77
CA TYR A 304 1.78 15.42 14.43
C TYR A 304 2.59 14.81 13.28
N ALA A 305 2.58 13.49 13.18
CA ALA A 305 3.08 12.79 12.00
C ALA A 305 2.09 11.74 11.51
N ALA A 306 1.98 11.59 10.19
CA ALA A 306 1.03 10.67 9.56
C ALA A 306 1.57 10.07 8.26
N GLY A 307 1.05 8.90 7.90
CA GLY A 307 1.53 8.10 6.77
C GLY A 307 2.85 7.43 7.10
N ASP A 308 3.60 7.08 6.06
CA ASP A 308 4.78 6.24 6.17
C ASP A 308 5.86 6.83 7.08
N VAL A 309 6.00 8.15 7.12
CA VAL A 309 6.98 8.82 7.99
C VAL A 309 6.78 8.54 9.47
N SER A 310 5.57 8.10 9.88
CA SER A 310 5.25 7.74 11.27
C SER A 310 5.69 6.33 11.68
N GLY A 311 6.22 5.53 10.75
CA GLY A 311 6.66 4.15 11.02
C GLY A 311 5.54 3.16 11.34
N LYS A 312 4.28 3.54 11.09
CA LYS A 312 3.13 2.63 11.20
C LYS A 312 2.93 1.88 9.88
N LEU A 313 1.79 1.23 9.69
CA LEU A 313 1.51 0.50 8.45
C LEU A 313 1.58 1.41 7.21
N PRO A 314 2.44 1.12 6.21
CA PRO A 314 2.61 1.94 5.02
C PRO A 314 1.48 1.68 4.01
N LEU A 315 0.25 2.06 4.38
CA LEU A 315 -0.96 1.92 3.58
C LEU A 315 -1.62 3.28 3.39
N SER A 316 -2.02 3.60 2.17
CA SER A 316 -2.73 4.86 1.86
C SER A 316 -4.01 5.04 2.69
N SER A 317 -4.76 3.96 2.93
CA SER A 317 -5.96 3.96 3.77
C SER A 317 -5.66 4.27 5.24
N VAL A 318 -4.57 3.73 5.77
CA VAL A 318 -4.10 4.01 7.14
C VAL A 318 -3.65 5.47 7.24
N GLY A 319 -2.83 5.95 6.30
CA GLY A 319 -2.41 7.36 6.27
C GLY A 319 -3.59 8.33 6.20
N ALA A 320 -4.56 8.06 5.32
CA ALA A 320 -5.78 8.87 5.22
C ALA A 320 -6.58 8.88 6.54
N MET A 321 -6.72 7.73 7.21
CA MET A 321 -7.40 7.67 8.50
C MET A 321 -6.63 8.38 9.60
N GLN A 322 -5.29 8.29 9.62
CA GLN A 322 -4.45 9.08 10.53
C GLN A 322 -4.69 10.59 10.30
N GLY A 323 -4.66 11.05 9.05
CA GLY A 323 -4.93 12.45 8.70
C GLY A 323 -6.30 12.93 9.20
N ARG A 324 -7.34 12.11 9.03
CA ARG A 324 -8.68 12.40 9.58
C ARG A 324 -8.67 12.51 11.10
N LYS A 325 -8.02 11.55 11.79
CA LYS A 325 -7.94 11.55 13.27
C LYS A 325 -7.17 12.74 13.81
N ILE A 326 -6.10 13.13 13.15
CA ILE A 326 -5.37 14.36 13.48
C ILE A 326 -6.29 15.57 13.36
N ALA A 327 -6.97 15.74 12.23
CA ALA A 327 -7.87 16.87 12.02
C ALA A 327 -9.01 16.93 13.07
N GLU A 328 -9.61 15.79 13.40
CA GLU A 328 -10.62 15.71 14.46
C GLU A 328 -10.04 16.09 15.84
N HIS A 329 -8.83 15.63 16.16
CA HIS A 329 -8.17 15.88 17.43
C HIS A 329 -7.75 17.35 17.60
N LEU A 330 -7.02 17.92 16.62
CA LEU A 330 -6.56 19.32 16.70
C LEU A 330 -7.71 20.33 16.71
N MET A 331 -8.90 19.95 16.17
CA MET A 331 -10.11 20.78 16.22
C MET A 331 -10.96 20.53 17.49
N GLY A 332 -10.46 19.75 18.44
CA GLY A 332 -11.11 19.55 19.74
C GLY A 332 -12.39 18.71 19.69
N LEU A 333 -12.56 17.86 18.68
CA LEU A 333 -13.74 16.99 18.58
C LEU A 333 -13.64 15.78 19.52
N HIS A 334 -13.48 16.04 20.82
CA HIS A 334 -13.34 15.00 21.86
C HIS A 334 -14.67 14.37 22.30
N ASN A 335 -15.82 14.91 21.86
CA ASN A 335 -17.15 14.52 22.33
C ASN A 335 -17.70 13.23 21.72
N ARG A 336 -16.98 12.60 20.78
CA ARG A 336 -17.32 11.28 20.26
C ARG A 336 -16.40 10.26 20.92
N PRO A 337 -16.88 9.03 21.22
CA PRO A 337 -15.99 7.98 21.66
C PRO A 337 -14.81 7.88 20.67
N HIS A 338 -13.65 8.35 21.09
CA HIS A 338 -12.48 8.34 20.25
C HIS A 338 -12.04 6.89 20.09
N ARG A 339 -12.36 6.28 18.95
CA ARG A 339 -11.81 4.98 18.60
C ARG A 339 -10.38 5.22 18.13
N HIS A 340 -9.43 4.76 18.93
CA HIS A 340 -8.03 4.73 18.53
C HIS A 340 -7.87 3.90 17.24
N LEU A 341 -6.89 4.27 16.44
CA LEU A 341 -6.51 3.45 15.30
C LEU A 341 -5.85 2.17 15.82
N ASP A 342 -6.51 1.07 15.56
CA ASP A 342 -6.01 -0.27 15.83
C ASP A 342 -5.42 -0.78 14.51
N TYR A 343 -4.10 -0.73 14.41
CA TYR A 343 -3.40 -1.09 13.17
C TYR A 343 -3.47 -2.58 12.86
N ASP A 344 -3.69 -3.42 13.88
CA ASP A 344 -3.86 -4.87 13.72
C ASP A 344 -5.19 -5.20 13.04
N LYS A 345 -6.13 -4.26 13.00
CA LYS A 345 -7.41 -4.39 12.29
C LYS A 345 -7.44 -3.72 10.92
N ALA A 346 -6.31 -3.25 10.43
CA ALA A 346 -6.25 -2.68 9.09
C ALA A 346 -6.30 -3.78 8.03
N ALA A 347 -7.27 -3.71 7.13
CA ALA A 347 -7.31 -4.59 5.97
C ALA A 347 -6.16 -4.27 5.01
N GLN A 348 -5.54 -5.31 4.47
CA GLN A 348 -4.43 -5.24 3.52
C GLN A 348 -4.75 -6.09 2.30
N ALA A 349 -4.31 -5.65 1.13
CA ALA A 349 -4.44 -6.42 -0.10
C ALA A 349 -3.12 -6.46 -0.86
N ILE A 350 -2.94 -7.52 -1.63
CA ILE A 350 -1.81 -7.76 -2.53
C ILE A 350 -2.42 -8.08 -3.89
N PHE A 351 -2.12 -7.24 -4.86
CA PHE A 351 -2.76 -7.27 -6.18
C PHE A 351 -2.00 -8.20 -7.14
N THR A 352 -1.99 -9.48 -6.82
CA THR A 352 -1.47 -10.57 -7.66
C THR A 352 -2.63 -11.30 -8.33
N ASP A 353 -2.38 -12.31 -9.15
CA ASP A 353 -3.36 -13.26 -9.63
C ASP A 353 -2.93 -14.69 -9.17
N PRO A 354 -3.63 -15.27 -8.16
CA PRO A 354 -4.79 -14.76 -7.44
C PRO A 354 -4.49 -13.56 -6.54
N GLU A 355 -5.47 -12.66 -6.35
CA GLU A 355 -5.38 -11.60 -5.33
C GLU A 355 -5.30 -12.20 -3.93
N ILE A 356 -4.65 -11.48 -3.02
CA ILE A 356 -4.56 -11.85 -1.61
C ILE A 356 -5.08 -10.67 -0.79
N ALA A 357 -5.93 -10.94 0.19
CA ALA A 357 -6.33 -9.93 1.16
C ALA A 357 -6.44 -10.54 2.56
N GLU A 358 -6.15 -9.74 3.57
CA GLU A 358 -6.21 -10.18 4.96
C GLU A 358 -6.55 -9.03 5.90
N VAL A 359 -7.06 -9.37 7.07
CA VAL A 359 -7.37 -8.43 8.15
C VAL A 359 -7.35 -9.13 9.51
N GLY A 360 -6.91 -8.41 10.53
CA GLY A 360 -6.92 -8.90 11.90
C GLY A 360 -5.88 -9.99 12.16
N LEU A 361 -6.17 -10.86 13.13
CA LEU A 361 -5.28 -11.89 13.61
C LEU A 361 -5.03 -12.96 12.53
N ALA A 362 -3.77 -13.27 12.27
CA ALA A 362 -3.36 -14.39 11.43
C ALA A 362 -3.29 -15.71 12.25
N GLU A 363 -3.48 -16.85 11.58
CA GLU A 363 -3.46 -18.17 12.23
C GLU A 363 -2.10 -18.46 12.90
N ALA A 364 -1.00 -18.23 12.18
CA ALA A 364 0.35 -18.42 12.71
C ALA A 364 0.66 -17.52 13.90
N GLU A 365 0.14 -16.29 13.90
CA GLU A 365 0.27 -15.35 15.01
C GLU A 365 -0.54 -15.81 16.23
N ALA A 366 -1.80 -16.21 16.02
CA ALA A 366 -2.63 -16.78 17.10
C ALA A 366 -1.95 -17.95 17.77
N PHE A 367 -1.34 -18.82 16.97
CA PHE A 367 -0.59 -19.99 17.47
C PHE A 367 0.63 -19.55 18.29
N SER A 368 1.40 -18.57 17.83
CA SER A 368 2.57 -18.04 18.53
C SER A 368 2.20 -17.39 19.88
N LEU A 369 1.02 -16.77 19.96
CA LEU A 369 0.47 -16.17 21.18
C LEU A 369 -0.20 -17.18 22.11
N GLY A 370 -0.28 -18.47 21.74
CA GLY A 370 -1.00 -19.51 22.50
C GLY A 370 -2.51 -19.23 22.58
N ARG A 371 -3.06 -18.41 21.69
CA ARG A 371 -4.47 -18.05 21.67
C ARG A 371 -5.31 -19.15 21.05
N LYS A 372 -6.36 -19.59 21.76
CA LYS A 372 -7.34 -20.53 21.21
C LYS A 372 -8.17 -19.82 20.14
N ILE A 373 -8.24 -20.42 18.96
CA ILE A 373 -9.04 -19.95 17.83
C ILE A 373 -9.80 -21.10 17.20
N ARG A 374 -10.91 -20.79 16.55
CA ARG A 374 -11.55 -21.64 15.55
C ARG A 374 -11.13 -21.12 14.18
N VAL A 375 -10.66 -22.01 13.31
CA VAL A 375 -10.32 -21.70 11.92
C VAL A 375 -11.29 -22.44 11.02
N THR A 376 -11.95 -21.71 10.14
CA THR A 376 -12.77 -22.31 9.07
C THR A 376 -12.21 -21.84 7.73
N LYS A 377 -12.05 -22.79 6.82
CA LYS A 377 -11.52 -22.56 5.47
C LYS A 377 -12.44 -23.16 4.43
N VAL A 378 -12.83 -22.36 3.44
CA VAL A 378 -13.69 -22.79 2.33
C VAL A 378 -13.00 -22.47 1.01
N PRO A 379 -12.76 -23.48 0.14
CA PRO A 379 -12.15 -23.26 -1.16
C PRO A 379 -13.17 -22.67 -2.13
N PHE A 380 -12.74 -21.78 -3.02
CA PHE A 380 -13.60 -21.25 -4.09
C PHE A 380 -14.03 -22.34 -5.11
N SER A 381 -13.37 -23.48 -5.13
CA SER A 381 -13.81 -24.62 -5.95
C SER A 381 -15.17 -25.21 -5.55
N SER A 382 -15.72 -24.87 -4.36
CA SER A 382 -17.09 -25.18 -3.97
C SER A 382 -18.09 -24.09 -4.34
N ASN A 383 -17.65 -22.93 -4.84
CA ASN A 383 -18.50 -21.75 -5.07
C ASN A 383 -19.00 -21.70 -6.51
N ALA A 384 -20.33 -21.60 -6.69
CA ALA A 384 -20.97 -21.56 -8.01
C ALA A 384 -20.48 -20.39 -8.88
N LYS A 385 -20.30 -19.19 -8.29
CA LYS A 385 -19.83 -18.01 -9.02
C LYS A 385 -18.39 -18.15 -9.51
N ALA A 386 -17.54 -18.80 -8.74
CA ALA A 386 -16.16 -19.09 -9.14
C ALA A 386 -16.12 -19.98 -10.38
N HIS A 387 -16.97 -21.02 -10.44
CA HIS A 387 -17.13 -21.86 -11.63
C HIS A 387 -17.72 -21.09 -12.82
N ILE A 388 -18.75 -20.27 -12.60
CA ILE A 388 -19.33 -19.41 -13.65
C ILE A 388 -18.27 -18.49 -14.26
N LYS A 389 -17.31 -17.99 -13.44
CA LYS A 389 -16.21 -17.14 -13.89
C LYS A 389 -15.01 -17.89 -14.45
N GLY A 390 -15.02 -19.23 -14.38
CA GLY A 390 -13.91 -20.08 -14.87
C GLY A 390 -12.62 -19.92 -14.01
N ASP A 391 -12.73 -19.42 -12.80
CA ASP A 391 -11.60 -19.24 -11.89
C ASP A 391 -11.95 -19.69 -10.46
N PRO A 392 -11.86 -21.00 -10.17
CA PRO A 392 -12.16 -21.57 -8.86
C PRO A 392 -10.92 -21.62 -7.92
N ARG A 393 -9.84 -20.91 -8.24
CA ARG A 393 -8.61 -20.91 -7.44
C ARG A 393 -8.80 -20.18 -6.13
N GLY A 394 -8.10 -20.66 -5.08
CA GLY A 394 -8.01 -19.99 -3.79
C GLY A 394 -9.09 -20.38 -2.79
N PHE A 395 -9.20 -19.57 -1.74
CA PHE A 395 -10.03 -19.88 -0.56
C PHE A 395 -10.38 -18.63 0.23
N VAL A 396 -11.38 -18.80 1.10
CA VAL A 396 -11.68 -17.89 2.22
C VAL A 396 -11.32 -18.61 3.53
N LYS A 397 -10.58 -17.96 4.41
CA LYS A 397 -10.25 -18.41 5.76
C LYS A 397 -10.74 -17.39 6.77
N ILE A 398 -11.53 -17.81 7.77
CA ILE A 398 -12.00 -16.98 8.88
C ILE A 398 -11.51 -17.55 10.20
N LEU A 399 -11.00 -16.67 11.05
CA LEU A 399 -10.60 -16.97 12.41
C LEU A 399 -11.61 -16.36 13.39
N SER A 400 -12.10 -17.15 14.33
CA SER A 400 -13.04 -16.70 15.34
C SER A 400 -12.65 -17.18 16.75
N ASP A 401 -13.13 -16.48 17.75
CA ASP A 401 -13.03 -16.92 19.14
C ASP A 401 -13.98 -18.11 19.37
N PRO A 402 -13.51 -19.27 19.84
CA PRO A 402 -14.34 -20.47 19.95
C PRO A 402 -15.43 -20.37 21.03
N ALA A 403 -15.31 -19.46 21.98
CA ALA A 403 -16.28 -19.30 23.06
C ALA A 403 -17.39 -18.30 22.73
N THR A 404 -17.03 -17.22 22.00
CA THR A 404 -17.95 -16.10 21.74
C THR A 404 -18.41 -16.02 20.28
N GLY A 405 -17.71 -16.70 19.37
CA GLY A 405 -17.93 -16.59 17.94
C GLY A 405 -17.45 -15.28 17.33
N VAL A 406 -16.82 -14.37 18.09
CA VAL A 406 -16.32 -13.09 17.59
C VAL A 406 -15.26 -13.32 16.52
N VAL A 407 -15.40 -12.64 15.38
CA VAL A 407 -14.45 -12.69 14.27
C VAL A 407 -13.16 -11.96 14.68
N LEU A 408 -12.05 -12.67 14.64
CA LEU A 408 -10.72 -12.18 15.05
C LEU A 408 -9.86 -11.75 13.85
N GLY A 409 -10.09 -12.37 12.71
CA GLY A 409 -9.34 -12.12 11.49
C GLY A 409 -9.78 -13.02 10.36
N GLY A 410 -9.14 -12.84 9.21
CA GLY A 410 -9.33 -13.70 8.06
C GLY A 410 -8.44 -13.35 6.90
N SER A 411 -8.31 -14.32 6.00
CA SER A 411 -7.53 -14.21 4.75
C SER A 411 -8.34 -14.72 3.59
N ILE A 412 -8.21 -14.06 2.47
CA ILE A 412 -8.82 -14.46 1.20
C ILE A 412 -7.72 -14.53 0.15
N VAL A 413 -7.65 -15.65 -0.54
CA VAL A 413 -6.81 -15.82 -1.73
C VAL A 413 -7.74 -16.14 -2.89
N GLY A 414 -7.74 -15.33 -3.94
CA GLY A 414 -8.59 -15.56 -5.09
C GLY A 414 -9.10 -14.27 -5.72
N ARG A 415 -9.96 -14.42 -6.72
CA ARG A 415 -10.54 -13.29 -7.46
C ARG A 415 -11.30 -12.33 -6.54
N ASN A 416 -11.08 -11.04 -6.70
CA ASN A 416 -11.72 -9.97 -5.93
C ASN A 416 -11.48 -10.06 -4.41
N ALA A 417 -10.39 -10.65 -3.97
CA ALA A 417 -10.07 -10.77 -2.54
C ALA A 417 -10.01 -9.39 -1.86
N ALA A 418 -9.46 -8.38 -2.55
CA ALA A 418 -9.37 -7.02 -2.06
C ALA A 418 -10.73 -6.36 -1.77
N GLU A 419 -11.76 -6.72 -2.53
CA GLU A 419 -13.13 -6.23 -2.31
C GLU A 419 -13.83 -7.05 -1.22
N LEU A 420 -13.70 -8.37 -1.28
CA LEU A 420 -14.38 -9.29 -0.37
C LEU A 420 -13.93 -9.16 1.08
N ILE A 421 -12.65 -8.84 1.32
CA ILE A 421 -12.09 -8.70 2.67
C ILE A 421 -12.81 -7.63 3.50
N SER A 422 -13.46 -6.67 2.85
CA SER A 422 -14.18 -5.58 3.49
C SER A 422 -15.27 -6.06 4.46
N VAL A 423 -15.92 -7.18 4.18
CA VAL A 423 -16.91 -7.80 5.07
C VAL A 423 -16.26 -8.26 6.38
N ILE A 424 -15.14 -8.97 6.25
CA ILE A 424 -14.37 -9.44 7.42
C ILE A 424 -13.80 -8.24 8.20
N ALA A 425 -13.32 -7.21 7.50
CA ALA A 425 -12.80 -5.99 8.13
C ALA A 425 -13.86 -5.26 8.98
N VAL A 426 -15.08 -5.17 8.47
CA VAL A 426 -16.22 -4.60 9.24
C VAL A 426 -16.52 -5.48 10.47
N ALA A 427 -16.51 -6.79 10.33
CA ALA A 427 -16.74 -7.72 11.44
C ALA A 427 -15.66 -7.59 12.52
N VAL A 428 -14.37 -7.65 12.15
CA VAL A 428 -13.22 -7.52 13.07
C VAL A 428 -13.24 -6.16 13.77
N THR A 429 -13.49 -5.08 13.04
CA THR A 429 -13.46 -3.72 13.59
C THR A 429 -14.57 -3.51 14.63
N ASN A 430 -15.74 -4.08 14.39
CA ASN A 430 -16.92 -3.88 15.24
C ASN A 430 -17.15 -5.02 16.23
N GLY A 431 -16.29 -6.06 16.26
CA GLY A 431 -16.45 -7.21 17.15
C GLY A 431 -17.69 -8.05 16.85
N LEU A 432 -18.06 -8.13 15.56
CA LEU A 432 -19.19 -8.97 15.13
C LEU A 432 -18.81 -10.45 15.22
N THR A 433 -19.83 -11.29 15.31
CA THR A 433 -19.68 -12.74 15.36
C THR A 433 -19.77 -13.37 13.98
N VAL A 434 -19.36 -14.63 13.87
CA VAL A 434 -19.55 -15.42 12.65
C VAL A 434 -21.04 -15.55 12.29
N SER A 435 -21.93 -15.63 13.29
CA SER A 435 -23.37 -15.66 13.07
C SER A 435 -23.88 -14.36 12.41
N ASP A 436 -23.33 -13.20 12.75
CA ASP A 436 -23.72 -11.93 12.12
C ASP A 436 -23.40 -11.92 10.62
N ILE A 437 -22.32 -12.61 10.19
CA ILE A 437 -21.99 -12.75 8.76
C ILE A 437 -22.98 -13.70 8.07
N VAL A 438 -23.28 -14.86 8.69
CA VAL A 438 -24.20 -15.86 8.15
C VAL A 438 -25.60 -15.29 7.98
N ASP A 439 -26.10 -14.57 8.99
CA ASP A 439 -27.44 -13.99 9.01
C ASP A 439 -27.60 -12.78 8.07
N SER A 440 -26.51 -12.30 7.45
CA SER A 440 -26.53 -11.16 6.53
C SER A 440 -27.20 -11.41 5.18
N LEU A 441 -27.62 -12.65 4.87
CA LEU A 441 -28.35 -13.04 3.65
C LEU A 441 -27.67 -12.55 2.37
N LEU A 442 -26.44 -12.97 2.14
CA LEU A 442 -25.61 -12.55 0.99
C LEU A 442 -26.23 -12.96 -0.35
N VAL A 443 -25.96 -12.17 -1.39
CA VAL A 443 -26.54 -12.36 -2.73
C VAL A 443 -26.05 -13.65 -3.39
N HIS A 444 -26.96 -14.41 -4.01
CA HIS A 444 -26.67 -15.59 -4.83
C HIS A 444 -26.87 -15.30 -6.34
N PRO A 445 -26.00 -15.78 -7.26
CA PRO A 445 -24.66 -16.39 -7.02
C PRO A 445 -23.57 -15.34 -6.97
N THR A 446 -22.79 -15.33 -5.91
CA THR A 446 -21.64 -14.42 -5.72
C THR A 446 -20.46 -15.14 -5.06
N LEU A 447 -19.25 -14.53 -5.14
CA LEU A 447 -18.09 -15.00 -4.37
C LEU A 447 -18.27 -14.73 -2.86
N SER A 448 -19.10 -13.75 -2.50
CA SER A 448 -19.37 -13.40 -1.10
C SER A 448 -20.03 -14.54 -0.30
N GLU A 449 -20.73 -15.48 -0.96
CA GLU A 449 -21.33 -16.63 -0.29
C GLU A 449 -20.29 -17.49 0.43
N SER A 450 -19.04 -17.55 -0.11
CA SER A 450 -17.96 -18.26 0.55
C SER A 450 -17.55 -17.62 1.90
N LEU A 451 -17.88 -16.34 2.14
CA LEU A 451 -17.70 -15.70 3.45
C LEU A 451 -18.71 -16.24 4.47
N ALA A 452 -19.98 -16.42 4.09
CA ALA A 452 -20.99 -17.02 4.95
C ALA A 452 -20.69 -18.49 5.23
N GLU A 453 -20.27 -19.26 4.20
CA GLU A 453 -19.85 -20.65 4.36
C GLU A 453 -18.64 -20.76 5.29
N ALA A 454 -17.65 -19.88 5.18
CA ALA A 454 -16.48 -19.86 6.09
C ALA A 454 -16.82 -19.35 7.50
N ALA A 455 -17.92 -18.64 7.68
CA ALA A 455 -18.45 -18.20 8.97
C ALA A 455 -19.33 -19.27 9.64
N SER A 456 -19.81 -20.27 8.93
CA SER A 456 -20.65 -21.37 9.44
C SER A 456 -19.79 -22.44 10.11
#